data_30f3806aa70a956bb562f3d5b2eaf24b
#
_entry.id   30f3806aa70a956bb562f3d5b2eaf24b
#
_cell.length_a   1.000
_cell.length_b   1.000
_cell.length_c   1.000
_cell.angle_alpha   90.00
_cell.angle_beta   90.00
_cell.angle_gamma   90.00
#
_symmetry.space_group_name_H-M   'P 1'
#
loop_
_entity.id
_entity.type
_entity.pdbx_description
1 polymer ?
#
loop_
_entity_poly.entity_id
_entity_poly.type
_entity_poly.pdbx_seq_one_letter_code
_entity_poly.pdbx_strand_id
1 'polypeptide(L)'
;MRGRVIRMDKETVVSGRAYLGREPGMRDVEICVVNGIIHSIDEVESAEERWIFPCLFNSHTHLADTVAMDVRAKGSLSELVSPPDGLKHRILARTGDDLLREGMRKSISFMMSSATPGFCDFREGGVKGVEILKYAIGGSGADGIILGRDGGEEVSYGIGVSSTKEGGDVIERAARVKKNGGFVAFHAGEKDDRDIDPAIDAGADLLVHCTYATDSQLKRCADEGIPIAICPRSNWILGVASGPENPPVRKMIEFGCKVVLGTDNVMFVQPDMFSEMAFLSTVYGQGPEEVVDMAVGGSEVFGRNYSIKEKKKASFFTIDPVRTNLSFSRDPVKTIVNRMNFSYIERMYF
;
A
#
# COMPACT_ATOMS: atom_id res chain seq x y z
N MET A 1 -11.56 10.44 19.53
CA MET A 1 -11.44 11.72 18.80
C MET A 1 -11.06 11.36 17.38
N ARG A 2 -11.74 11.85 16.33
CA ARG A 2 -11.38 11.56 14.93
C ARG A 2 -10.13 12.39 14.58
N GLY A 3 -9.05 11.78 14.14
CA GLY A 3 -7.87 12.48 13.65
C GLY A 3 -8.29 13.49 12.58
N ARG A 4 -7.96 14.77 12.77
CA ARG A 4 -8.30 15.82 11.80
C ARG A 4 -7.23 15.85 10.72
N VAL A 5 -7.64 15.66 9.47
CA VAL A 5 -6.83 16.08 8.31
C VAL A 5 -6.83 17.62 8.31
N ILE A 6 -5.66 18.22 8.36
CA ILE A 6 -5.50 19.68 8.29
C ILE A 6 -5.15 20.05 6.86
N ARG A 7 -6.02 20.85 6.22
CA ARG A 7 -5.64 21.61 5.01
C ARG A 7 -4.71 22.74 5.43
N MET A 8 -3.51 22.75 4.88
CA MET A 8 -2.47 23.70 5.24
C MET A 8 -2.46 24.86 4.23
N ASP A 9 -3.30 25.86 4.47
CA ASP A 9 -3.38 27.08 3.66
C ASP A 9 -2.46 28.22 4.19
N LYS A 10 -1.67 27.94 5.24
CA LYS A 10 -0.79 28.91 5.91
C LYS A 10 0.47 28.20 6.42
N GLU A 11 1.43 28.99 6.87
CA GLU A 11 2.59 28.52 7.59
C GLU A 11 2.19 27.77 8.86
N THR A 12 2.72 26.56 9.01
CA THR A 12 2.46 25.69 10.18
C THR A 12 3.80 25.11 10.62
N VAL A 13 4.12 25.28 11.91
CA VAL A 13 5.27 24.63 12.54
C VAL A 13 4.79 23.46 13.37
N VAL A 14 5.44 22.31 13.22
CA VAL A 14 5.18 21.09 13.98
C VAL A 14 6.46 20.67 14.66
N SER A 15 6.49 20.75 15.99
CA SER A 15 7.61 20.31 16.82
C SER A 15 7.36 18.89 17.32
N GLY A 16 8.40 18.06 17.36
CA GLY A 16 8.31 16.70 17.85
C GLY A 16 9.52 15.84 17.44
N ARG A 17 9.50 14.60 17.87
CA ARG A 17 10.50 13.60 17.49
C ARG A 17 10.07 12.90 16.21
N ALA A 18 10.73 13.21 15.09
CA ALA A 18 10.37 12.75 13.75
C ALA A 18 11.24 11.59 13.25
N TYR A 19 10.62 10.64 12.58
CA TYR A 19 11.31 9.60 11.82
C TYR A 19 11.66 10.14 10.42
N LEU A 20 12.93 10.38 10.17
CA LEU A 20 13.45 10.95 8.92
C LEU A 20 14.06 9.90 7.97
N GLY A 21 13.78 8.62 8.19
CA GLY A 21 14.35 7.48 7.48
C GLY A 21 15.29 6.67 8.38
N ARG A 22 15.87 5.57 7.88
CA ARG A 22 16.80 4.74 8.67
C ARG A 22 17.98 5.56 9.19
N GLU A 23 18.50 6.41 8.34
CA GLU A 23 19.52 7.40 8.68
C GLU A 23 19.01 8.77 8.24
N PRO A 24 18.84 9.70 9.14
CA PRO A 24 19.35 9.76 10.53
C PRO A 24 18.47 9.09 11.61
N GLY A 25 17.37 8.38 11.28
CA GLY A 25 16.45 7.76 12.24
C GLY A 25 15.52 8.77 12.91
N MET A 26 15.26 8.61 14.20
CA MET A 26 14.44 9.56 14.98
C MET A 26 15.29 10.77 15.41
N ARG A 27 14.76 11.99 15.16
CA ARG A 27 15.39 13.27 15.55
C ARG A 27 14.37 14.20 16.17
N ASP A 28 14.81 15.00 17.13
CA ASP A 28 14.02 16.09 17.69
C ASP A 28 14.10 17.27 16.74
N VAL A 29 12.95 17.66 16.16
CA VAL A 29 12.89 18.65 15.08
C VAL A 29 11.71 19.61 15.20
N GLU A 30 11.85 20.76 14.54
CA GLU A 30 10.76 21.63 14.12
C GLU A 30 10.60 21.54 12.60
N ILE A 31 9.42 21.15 12.14
CA ILE A 31 9.07 21.03 10.72
C ILE A 31 8.21 22.24 10.34
N CYS A 32 8.73 23.14 9.53
CA CYS A 32 7.98 24.26 8.97
C CYS A 32 7.33 23.81 7.65
N VAL A 33 6.02 23.92 7.58
CA VAL A 33 5.23 23.62 6.38
C VAL A 33 4.57 24.89 5.87
N VAL A 34 4.80 25.22 4.60
CA VAL A 34 4.23 26.38 3.93
C VAL A 34 3.44 25.90 2.72
N ASN A 35 2.14 26.23 2.67
CA ASN A 35 1.25 25.81 1.57
C ASN A 35 1.32 24.30 1.25
N GLY A 36 1.40 23.48 2.27
CA GLY A 36 1.45 22.02 2.14
C GLY A 36 2.81 21.45 1.71
N ILE A 37 3.85 22.27 1.61
CA ILE A 37 5.22 21.85 1.29
C ILE A 37 6.09 22.02 2.53
N ILE A 38 6.92 21.04 2.84
CA ILE A 38 7.93 21.13 3.91
C ILE A 38 8.99 22.15 3.46
N HIS A 39 9.05 23.27 4.15
CA HIS A 39 9.97 24.38 3.85
C HIS A 39 11.33 24.14 4.50
N SER A 40 11.33 23.82 5.81
CA SER A 40 12.55 23.46 6.55
C SER A 40 12.26 22.34 7.56
N ILE A 41 13.35 21.66 7.94
CA ILE A 41 13.41 20.68 9.04
C ILE A 41 14.63 21.05 9.86
N ASP A 42 14.39 21.67 11.01
CA ASP A 42 15.44 22.18 11.87
C ASP A 42 15.59 21.27 13.09
N GLU A 43 16.78 20.67 13.28
CA GLU A 43 17.08 19.91 14.49
C GLU A 43 17.14 20.85 15.69
N VAL A 44 16.52 20.44 16.80
CA VAL A 44 16.44 21.22 18.04
C VAL A 44 16.95 20.40 19.22
N GLU A 45 17.43 21.08 20.27
CA GLU A 45 17.93 20.40 21.49
C GLU A 45 16.80 19.69 22.25
N SER A 46 15.57 20.21 22.16
CA SER A 46 14.38 19.64 22.80
C SER A 46 13.15 19.99 21.97
N ALA A 47 12.39 18.98 21.59
CA ALA A 47 11.10 19.11 20.90
C ALA A 47 9.92 18.81 21.84
N GLU A 48 8.71 19.04 21.36
CA GLU A 48 7.50 18.57 22.06
C GLU A 48 7.50 17.03 22.19
N GLU A 49 6.93 16.50 23.25
CA GLU A 49 6.75 15.06 23.46
C GLU A 49 5.68 14.51 22.48
N ARG A 50 5.96 14.63 21.20
CA ARG A 50 5.14 14.19 20.07
C ARG A 50 5.99 13.37 19.15
N TRP A 51 5.43 12.29 18.60
CA TRP A 51 6.09 11.55 17.54
C TRP A 51 5.51 11.95 16.19
N ILE A 52 6.40 12.08 15.19
CA ILE A 52 6.06 12.45 13.82
C ILE A 52 6.56 11.35 12.89
N PHE A 53 5.63 10.74 12.13
CA PHE A 53 5.93 9.67 11.20
C PHE A 53 5.38 9.97 9.81
N PRO A 54 6.05 9.54 8.73
CA PRO A 54 5.52 9.68 7.38
C PRO A 54 4.19 8.93 7.24
N CYS A 55 3.27 9.47 6.45
CA CYS A 55 2.06 8.76 6.06
C CYS A 55 2.40 7.48 5.31
N LEU A 56 1.54 6.49 5.44
CA LEU A 56 1.69 5.18 4.82
C LEU A 56 1.07 5.17 3.42
N PHE A 57 1.55 4.27 2.56
CA PHE A 57 1.03 4.03 1.23
C PHE A 57 0.68 2.56 1.06
N ASN A 58 -0.56 2.25 0.74
CA ASN A 58 -1.01 0.88 0.49
C ASN A 58 -0.75 0.52 -0.97
N SER A 59 0.29 -0.25 -1.23
CA SER A 59 0.82 -0.48 -2.59
C SER A 59 -0.04 -1.42 -3.44
N HIS A 60 -1.01 -2.10 -2.85
CA HIS A 60 -1.91 -3.01 -3.56
C HIS A 60 -3.22 -3.23 -2.80
N THR A 61 -4.33 -2.93 -3.45
CA THR A 61 -5.68 -3.14 -2.93
C THR A 61 -6.66 -3.58 -4.00
N HIS A 62 -7.81 -4.14 -3.54
CA HIS A 62 -9.04 -4.37 -4.30
C HIS A 62 -10.22 -3.79 -3.52
N LEU A 63 -10.41 -2.48 -3.56
CA LEU A 63 -11.36 -1.78 -2.68
C LEU A 63 -12.83 -2.09 -2.95
N ALA A 64 -13.20 -2.51 -4.18
CA ALA A 64 -14.58 -2.92 -4.42
C ALA A 64 -14.98 -4.17 -3.63
N ASP A 65 -14.03 -4.99 -3.25
CA ASP A 65 -14.26 -6.20 -2.49
C ASP A 65 -14.83 -5.94 -1.08
N THR A 66 -14.87 -4.67 -0.65
CA THR A 66 -15.57 -4.23 0.56
C THR A 66 -17.02 -4.72 0.61
N VAL A 67 -17.71 -4.83 -0.53
CA VAL A 67 -19.09 -5.33 -0.57
C VAL A 67 -19.21 -6.84 -0.33
N ALA A 68 -18.07 -7.55 -0.35
CA ALA A 68 -17.97 -8.99 -0.10
C ALA A 68 -17.31 -9.31 1.26
N MET A 69 -17.12 -8.31 2.11
CA MET A 69 -16.44 -8.45 3.40
C MET A 69 -17.04 -9.59 4.22
N ASP A 70 -16.16 -10.50 4.71
CA ASP A 70 -16.50 -11.62 5.58
C ASP A 70 -17.55 -12.61 5.01
N VAL A 71 -17.73 -12.64 3.69
CA VAL A 71 -18.58 -13.64 3.06
C VAL A 71 -18.02 -15.03 3.40
N ARG A 72 -18.89 -15.88 3.97
CA ARG A 72 -18.51 -17.26 4.27
C ARG A 72 -18.24 -18.02 2.99
N ALA A 73 -16.97 -18.16 2.68
CA ALA A 73 -16.48 -18.84 1.51
C ALA A 73 -15.50 -19.95 1.93
N LYS A 74 -15.63 -21.11 1.27
CA LYS A 74 -14.65 -22.18 1.35
C LYS A 74 -14.27 -22.54 -0.07
N GLY A 75 -13.00 -22.72 -0.33
CA GLY A 75 -12.51 -23.10 -1.65
C GLY A 75 -11.04 -22.78 -1.81
N SER A 76 -10.51 -23.16 -2.95
CA SER A 76 -9.17 -22.78 -3.40
C SER A 76 -9.11 -21.28 -3.74
N LEU A 77 -7.90 -20.73 -3.81
CA LEU A 77 -7.66 -19.37 -4.27
C LEU A 77 -8.41 -19.06 -5.58
N SER A 78 -8.39 -20.00 -6.53
CA SER A 78 -9.07 -19.84 -7.82
C SER A 78 -10.58 -19.73 -7.67
N GLU A 79 -11.20 -20.55 -6.83
CA GLU A 79 -12.65 -20.50 -6.60
C GLU A 79 -13.10 -19.23 -5.88
N LEU A 80 -12.19 -18.62 -5.11
CA LEU A 80 -12.49 -17.42 -4.32
C LEU A 80 -12.27 -16.14 -5.13
N VAL A 81 -11.09 -15.97 -5.74
CA VAL A 81 -10.67 -14.66 -6.26
C VAL A 81 -10.26 -14.62 -7.73
N SER A 82 -10.05 -15.78 -8.41
CA SER A 82 -9.57 -15.75 -9.79
C SER A 82 -10.67 -15.34 -10.79
N PRO A 83 -10.37 -14.46 -11.75
CA PRO A 83 -11.30 -14.14 -12.82
C PRO A 83 -11.48 -15.32 -13.80
N PRO A 84 -12.62 -15.41 -14.54
CA PRO A 84 -13.80 -14.54 -14.39
C PRO A 84 -14.81 -15.06 -13.35
N ASP A 85 -14.69 -16.33 -12.90
CA ASP A 85 -15.75 -17.07 -12.21
C ASP A 85 -15.57 -17.18 -10.70
N GLY A 86 -14.49 -16.64 -10.14
CA GLY A 86 -14.26 -16.60 -8.69
C GLY A 86 -15.43 -15.97 -7.95
N LEU A 87 -15.67 -16.40 -6.71
CA LEU A 87 -16.78 -15.90 -5.87
C LEU A 87 -16.80 -14.37 -5.81
N LYS A 88 -15.65 -13.75 -5.64
CA LYS A 88 -15.44 -12.30 -5.68
C LYS A 88 -16.08 -11.69 -6.93
N HIS A 89 -15.73 -12.17 -8.12
CA HIS A 89 -16.22 -11.62 -9.40
C HIS A 89 -17.72 -11.77 -9.55
N ARG A 90 -18.30 -12.90 -9.12
CA ARG A 90 -19.76 -13.11 -9.12
C ARG A 90 -20.50 -12.15 -8.19
N ILE A 91 -19.91 -11.82 -7.03
CA ILE A 91 -20.49 -10.85 -6.09
C ILE A 91 -20.42 -9.44 -6.70
N LEU A 92 -19.25 -9.03 -7.19
CA LEU A 92 -19.05 -7.72 -7.80
C LEU A 92 -20.02 -7.49 -8.98
N ALA A 93 -20.16 -8.49 -9.88
CA ALA A 93 -21.03 -8.40 -11.04
C ALA A 93 -22.54 -8.25 -10.69
N ARG A 94 -22.94 -8.70 -9.50
CA ARG A 94 -24.34 -8.62 -9.02
C ARG A 94 -24.60 -7.41 -8.13
N THR A 95 -23.55 -6.68 -7.74
CA THR A 95 -23.66 -5.53 -6.85
C THR A 95 -23.89 -4.26 -7.65
N GLY A 96 -24.90 -3.49 -7.28
CA GLY A 96 -25.20 -2.20 -7.92
C GLY A 96 -24.11 -1.15 -7.68
N ASP A 97 -23.95 -0.25 -8.64
CA ASP A 97 -22.90 0.78 -8.66
C ASP A 97 -22.84 1.65 -7.41
N ASP A 98 -24.02 2.03 -6.87
CA ASP A 98 -24.10 2.85 -5.67
C ASP A 98 -23.53 2.14 -4.44
N LEU A 99 -23.76 0.84 -4.32
CA LEU A 99 -23.23 0.04 -3.21
C LEU A 99 -21.74 -0.21 -3.37
N LEU A 100 -21.25 -0.47 -4.59
CA LEU A 100 -19.83 -0.56 -4.89
C LEU A 100 -19.11 0.75 -4.52
N ARG A 101 -19.66 1.89 -4.97
CA ARG A 101 -19.10 3.21 -4.66
C ARG A 101 -19.06 3.48 -3.16
N GLU A 102 -20.15 3.19 -2.46
CA GLU A 102 -20.23 3.42 -1.00
C GLU A 102 -19.26 2.52 -0.23
N GLY A 103 -19.12 1.24 -0.61
CA GLY A 103 -18.13 0.33 -0.03
C GLY A 103 -16.72 0.87 -0.19
N MET A 104 -16.32 1.24 -1.42
CA MET A 104 -15.00 1.83 -1.69
C MET A 104 -14.78 3.13 -0.89
N ARG A 105 -15.76 4.03 -0.83
CA ARG A 105 -15.67 5.27 -0.02
C ARG A 105 -15.42 4.99 1.44
N LYS A 106 -16.07 3.98 2.01
CA LYS A 106 -15.85 3.60 3.43
C LYS A 106 -14.46 3.06 3.66
N SER A 107 -13.94 2.23 2.78
CA SER A 107 -12.56 1.74 2.86
C SER A 107 -11.54 2.86 2.67
N ILE A 108 -11.75 3.78 1.73
CA ILE A 108 -10.92 4.99 1.58
C ILE A 108 -10.96 5.84 2.85
N SER A 109 -12.15 6.09 3.42
CA SER A 109 -12.29 6.85 4.67
C SER A 109 -11.58 6.18 5.84
N PHE A 110 -11.60 4.85 5.90
CA PHE A 110 -10.82 4.10 6.90
C PHE A 110 -9.32 4.30 6.72
N MET A 111 -8.80 4.09 5.50
CA MET A 111 -7.38 4.31 5.20
C MET A 111 -6.92 5.74 5.52
N MET A 112 -7.72 6.75 5.15
CA MET A 112 -7.45 8.14 5.52
C MET A 112 -7.38 8.33 7.03
N SER A 113 -8.26 7.70 7.81
CA SER A 113 -8.25 7.81 9.27
C SER A 113 -7.10 7.04 9.93
N SER A 114 -6.49 6.08 9.23
CA SER A 114 -5.34 5.28 9.67
C SER A 114 -4.01 5.71 9.04
N ALA A 115 -3.85 7.00 8.77
CA ALA A 115 -2.64 7.60 8.21
C ALA A 115 -2.15 6.96 6.88
N THR A 116 -3.06 6.42 6.10
CA THR A 116 -2.79 5.81 4.79
C THR A 116 -3.56 6.58 3.71
N PRO A 117 -3.16 7.82 3.37
CA PRO A 117 -3.87 8.62 2.38
C PRO A 117 -3.62 8.18 0.94
N GLY A 118 -2.55 7.41 0.69
CA GLY A 118 -2.19 6.92 -0.62
C GLY A 118 -2.41 5.42 -0.78
N PHE A 119 -2.87 5.02 -1.97
CA PHE A 119 -3.07 3.61 -2.30
C PHE A 119 -3.01 3.34 -3.80
N CYS A 120 -2.74 2.08 -4.16
CA CYS A 120 -2.91 1.56 -5.52
C CYS A 120 -4.00 0.50 -5.53
N ASP A 121 -5.03 0.68 -6.37
CA ASP A 121 -6.14 -0.25 -6.53
C ASP A 121 -6.13 -0.91 -7.91
N PHE A 122 -6.19 -2.24 -7.92
CA PHE A 122 -6.37 -3.02 -9.13
C PHE A 122 -7.85 -3.15 -9.41
N ARG A 123 -8.30 -2.44 -10.45
CA ARG A 123 -9.73 -2.20 -10.64
C ARG A 123 -10.35 -3.06 -11.74
N GLU A 124 -11.24 -3.94 -11.31
CA GLU A 124 -12.10 -4.73 -12.18
C GLU A 124 -13.29 -3.91 -12.71
N GLY A 125 -14.01 -4.46 -13.70
CA GLY A 125 -15.24 -3.88 -14.22
C GLY A 125 -15.03 -2.88 -15.35
N GLY A 126 -13.87 -2.92 -16.02
CA GLY A 126 -13.58 -2.10 -17.18
C GLY A 126 -13.62 -0.60 -16.90
N VAL A 127 -13.95 0.19 -17.92
CA VAL A 127 -14.11 1.65 -17.82
C VAL A 127 -15.07 2.03 -16.69
N LYS A 128 -16.20 1.32 -16.59
CA LYS A 128 -17.22 1.60 -15.57
C LYS A 128 -16.68 1.42 -14.15
N GLY A 129 -15.93 0.33 -13.91
CA GLY A 129 -15.32 0.07 -12.59
C GLY A 129 -14.33 1.17 -12.18
N VAL A 130 -13.53 1.65 -13.13
CA VAL A 130 -12.60 2.77 -12.92
C VAL A 130 -13.35 4.06 -12.58
N GLU A 131 -14.41 4.40 -13.32
CA GLU A 131 -15.19 5.62 -13.06
C GLU A 131 -15.90 5.59 -11.70
N ILE A 132 -16.42 4.44 -11.26
CA ILE A 132 -17.01 4.28 -9.92
C ILE A 132 -15.96 4.56 -8.84
N LEU A 133 -14.72 4.05 -9.00
CA LEU A 133 -13.65 4.31 -8.04
C LEU A 133 -13.17 5.76 -8.07
N LYS A 134 -13.00 6.37 -9.24
CA LYS A 134 -12.69 7.80 -9.35
C LYS A 134 -13.71 8.65 -8.60
N TYR A 135 -14.99 8.31 -8.74
CA TYR A 135 -16.05 9.01 -8.03
C TYR A 135 -15.98 8.78 -6.49
N ALA A 136 -15.62 7.56 -6.05
CA ALA A 136 -15.43 7.24 -4.64
C ALA A 136 -14.25 8.00 -4.02
N ILE A 137 -13.17 8.21 -4.78
CA ILE A 137 -12.00 9.02 -4.38
C ILE A 137 -12.37 10.51 -4.30
N GLY A 138 -13.26 10.97 -5.19
CA GLY A 138 -13.60 12.38 -5.32
C GLY A 138 -14.00 13.02 -3.99
N GLY A 139 -13.33 14.13 -3.61
CA GLY A 139 -13.59 14.87 -2.39
C GLY A 139 -13.03 14.24 -1.09
N SER A 140 -12.44 13.05 -1.14
CA SER A 140 -11.85 12.40 0.04
C SER A 140 -10.49 13.00 0.46
N GLY A 141 -9.78 13.60 -0.49
CA GLY A 141 -8.38 14.02 -0.32
C GLY A 141 -7.37 12.89 -0.45
N ALA A 142 -7.80 11.66 -0.72
CA ALA A 142 -6.91 10.53 -0.91
C ALA A 142 -6.16 10.59 -2.25
N ASP A 143 -4.95 10.06 -2.27
CA ASP A 143 -4.08 9.91 -3.45
C ASP A 143 -4.20 8.49 -4.01
N GLY A 144 -5.27 8.23 -4.76
CA GLY A 144 -5.55 6.92 -5.34
C GLY A 144 -4.91 6.73 -6.72
N ILE A 145 -4.11 5.70 -6.85
CA ILE A 145 -3.61 5.17 -8.13
C ILE A 145 -4.55 4.04 -8.57
N ILE A 146 -5.07 4.12 -9.78
CA ILE A 146 -5.99 3.13 -10.32
C ILE A 146 -5.31 2.39 -11.47
N LEU A 147 -5.20 1.08 -11.36
CA LEU A 147 -4.76 0.20 -12.43
C LEU A 147 -5.97 -0.60 -12.91
N GLY A 148 -6.51 -0.17 -14.05
CA GLY A 148 -7.69 -0.79 -14.66
C GLY A 148 -7.35 -2.04 -15.44
N ARG A 149 -8.38 -2.75 -15.88
CA ARG A 149 -8.32 -3.84 -16.86
C ARG A 149 -9.63 -3.92 -17.64
N ASP A 150 -9.67 -4.76 -18.65
CA ASP A 150 -10.88 -4.97 -19.50
C ASP A 150 -11.38 -3.67 -20.15
N GLY A 151 -10.43 -2.85 -20.65
CA GLY A 151 -10.67 -1.51 -21.20
C GLY A 151 -10.53 -0.38 -20.17
N GLY A 152 -10.52 -0.69 -18.87
CA GLY A 152 -10.33 0.30 -17.81
C GLY A 152 -8.91 0.90 -17.79
N GLU A 153 -7.93 0.19 -18.32
CA GLU A 153 -6.56 0.67 -18.49
C GLU A 153 -6.44 1.91 -19.38
N GLU A 154 -7.39 2.10 -20.31
CA GLU A 154 -7.39 3.24 -21.21
C GLU A 154 -7.79 4.57 -20.55
N VAL A 155 -8.46 4.48 -19.41
CA VAL A 155 -8.97 5.66 -18.66
C VAL A 155 -8.39 5.76 -17.24
N SER A 156 -7.33 5.02 -16.94
CA SER A 156 -6.69 4.98 -15.62
C SER A 156 -5.18 5.24 -15.70
N TYR A 157 -4.45 5.05 -14.60
CA TYR A 157 -3.01 5.25 -14.53
C TYR A 157 -2.22 4.17 -15.30
N GLY A 158 -2.83 3.00 -15.49
CA GLY A 158 -2.20 1.87 -16.16
C GLY A 158 -3.04 0.59 -16.03
N ILE A 159 -2.40 -0.55 -16.20
CA ILE A 159 -3.04 -1.86 -16.17
C ILE A 159 -2.62 -2.68 -14.94
N GLY A 160 -3.62 -3.31 -14.27
CA GLY A 160 -3.42 -4.30 -13.22
C GLY A 160 -3.84 -5.69 -13.70
N VAL A 161 -2.86 -6.56 -13.96
CA VAL A 161 -3.07 -7.90 -14.52
C VAL A 161 -3.13 -8.94 -13.41
N SER A 162 -4.12 -9.86 -13.47
CA SER A 162 -4.27 -10.93 -12.46
C SER A 162 -3.28 -12.08 -12.64
N SER A 163 -2.83 -12.36 -13.85
CA SER A 163 -1.79 -13.35 -14.16
C SER A 163 -1.43 -13.27 -15.63
N THR A 164 -0.20 -13.57 -15.98
CA THR A 164 0.23 -13.75 -17.39
C THR A 164 -0.49 -14.90 -18.07
N LYS A 165 -1.14 -15.79 -17.31
CA LYS A 165 -1.91 -16.95 -17.77
C LYS A 165 -3.42 -16.66 -17.89
N GLU A 166 -3.85 -15.43 -17.67
CA GLU A 166 -5.28 -15.04 -17.69
C GLU A 166 -5.96 -15.28 -19.05
N GLY A 167 -5.17 -15.52 -20.10
CA GLY A 167 -5.65 -15.77 -21.44
C GLY A 167 -5.89 -14.49 -22.24
N GLY A 168 -6.34 -14.66 -23.49
CA GLY A 168 -6.59 -13.54 -24.38
C GLY A 168 -5.34 -12.75 -24.76
N ASP A 169 -5.51 -11.45 -24.94
CA ASP A 169 -4.50 -10.48 -25.36
C ASP A 169 -3.84 -9.72 -24.20
N VAL A 170 -3.84 -10.28 -22.98
CA VAL A 170 -3.41 -9.57 -21.77
C VAL A 170 -1.97 -9.04 -21.86
N ILE A 171 -1.06 -9.83 -22.45
CA ILE A 171 0.34 -9.42 -22.66
C ILE A 171 0.41 -8.30 -23.70
N GLU A 172 -0.37 -8.40 -24.78
CA GLU A 172 -0.44 -7.36 -25.81
C GLU A 172 -1.01 -6.06 -25.27
N ARG A 173 -2.04 -6.15 -24.41
CA ARG A 173 -2.60 -4.98 -23.72
C ARG A 173 -1.60 -4.35 -22.77
N ALA A 174 -0.88 -5.14 -21.97
CA ALA A 174 0.19 -4.65 -21.10
C ALA A 174 1.28 -3.93 -21.93
N ALA A 175 1.74 -4.53 -23.02
CA ALA A 175 2.73 -3.93 -23.92
C ALA A 175 2.22 -2.62 -24.56
N ARG A 176 0.94 -2.56 -24.92
CA ARG A 176 0.32 -1.32 -25.45
C ARG A 176 0.26 -0.22 -24.39
N VAL A 177 -0.14 -0.54 -23.16
CA VAL A 177 -0.15 0.40 -22.02
C VAL A 177 1.26 0.93 -21.78
N LYS A 178 2.27 0.04 -21.72
CA LYS A 178 3.68 0.42 -21.54
C LYS A 178 4.18 1.35 -22.64
N LYS A 179 3.89 1.00 -23.90
CA LYS A 179 4.25 1.83 -25.07
C LYS A 179 3.66 3.24 -25.00
N ASN A 180 2.50 3.38 -24.40
CA ASN A 180 1.81 4.67 -24.22
C ASN A 180 2.25 5.41 -22.94
N GLY A 181 3.26 4.92 -22.23
CA GLY A 181 3.77 5.51 -20.98
C GLY A 181 2.92 5.22 -19.74
N GLY A 182 1.97 4.29 -19.83
CA GLY A 182 1.18 3.83 -18.69
C GLY A 182 1.94 2.83 -17.81
N PHE A 183 1.46 2.63 -16.60
CA PHE A 183 2.06 1.74 -15.60
C PHE A 183 1.52 0.31 -15.76
N VAL A 184 2.40 -0.68 -15.65
CA VAL A 184 2.06 -2.10 -15.82
C VAL A 184 2.39 -2.88 -14.56
N ALA A 185 1.38 -3.47 -13.93
CA ALA A 185 1.58 -4.32 -12.75
C ALA A 185 0.94 -5.69 -12.93
N PHE A 186 1.61 -6.72 -12.41
CA PHE A 186 1.16 -8.11 -12.48
C PHE A 186 1.08 -8.74 -11.09
N HIS A 187 0.00 -9.50 -10.83
CA HIS A 187 0.08 -10.55 -9.83
C HIS A 187 0.96 -11.66 -10.42
N ALA A 188 1.99 -12.04 -9.69
CA ALA A 188 2.93 -13.06 -10.12
C ALA A 188 3.52 -13.81 -8.92
N GLY A 189 3.79 -15.09 -9.08
CA GLY A 189 4.37 -15.91 -8.02
C GLY A 189 3.44 -16.17 -6.84
N GLU A 190 2.12 -16.04 -7.01
CA GLU A 190 1.15 -16.26 -5.94
C GLU A 190 0.89 -17.76 -5.70
N LYS A 191 0.78 -18.55 -6.76
CA LYS A 191 0.55 -20.00 -6.69
C LYS A 191 1.81 -20.83 -6.90
N ASP A 192 2.65 -20.37 -7.80
CA ASP A 192 3.91 -20.97 -8.20
C ASP A 192 4.79 -19.89 -8.88
N ASP A 193 6.04 -20.21 -9.15
CA ASP A 193 7.04 -19.30 -9.73
C ASP A 193 6.93 -19.06 -11.25
N ARG A 194 6.07 -19.81 -11.94
CA ARG A 194 6.07 -19.94 -13.42
C ARG A 194 5.58 -18.70 -14.18
N ASP A 195 4.95 -17.75 -13.54
CA ASP A 195 4.45 -16.53 -14.18
C ASP A 195 5.28 -15.27 -13.85
N ILE A 196 6.32 -15.40 -12.99
CA ILE A 196 7.20 -14.28 -12.63
C ILE A 196 8.03 -13.83 -13.82
N ASP A 197 8.82 -14.73 -14.43
CA ASP A 197 9.64 -14.39 -15.60
C ASP A 197 8.79 -13.86 -16.78
N PRO A 198 7.67 -14.50 -17.15
CA PRO A 198 6.78 -13.92 -18.16
C PRO A 198 6.25 -12.52 -17.85
N ALA A 199 5.99 -12.19 -16.57
CA ALA A 199 5.57 -10.86 -16.17
C ALA A 199 6.70 -9.82 -16.31
N ILE A 200 7.94 -10.21 -15.94
CA ILE A 200 9.13 -9.38 -16.15
C ILE A 200 9.35 -9.13 -17.63
N ASP A 201 9.32 -10.19 -18.47
CA ASP A 201 9.47 -10.10 -19.92
C ASP A 201 8.40 -9.23 -20.60
N ALA A 202 7.20 -9.19 -20.01
CA ALA A 202 6.12 -8.30 -20.45
C ALA A 202 6.31 -6.83 -20.04
N GLY A 203 7.41 -6.50 -19.34
CA GLY A 203 7.78 -5.15 -18.95
C GLY A 203 7.06 -4.63 -17.70
N ALA A 204 6.86 -5.48 -16.69
CA ALA A 204 6.28 -5.11 -15.41
C ALA A 204 7.01 -3.92 -14.76
N ASP A 205 6.25 -2.94 -14.27
CA ASP A 205 6.71 -1.86 -13.40
C ASP A 205 6.56 -2.21 -11.92
N LEU A 206 5.74 -3.24 -11.61
CA LEU A 206 5.49 -3.75 -10.27
C LEU A 206 5.05 -5.21 -10.37
N LEU A 207 5.61 -6.06 -9.52
CA LEU A 207 5.08 -7.39 -9.27
C LEU A 207 4.37 -7.43 -7.91
N VAL A 208 3.26 -8.15 -7.83
CA VAL A 208 2.52 -8.35 -6.58
C VAL A 208 2.67 -9.80 -6.14
N HIS A 209 2.83 -10.01 -4.85
CA HIS A 209 3.04 -11.26 -4.13
C HIS A 209 4.46 -11.82 -4.22
N CYS A 210 4.90 -12.36 -5.34
CA CYS A 210 6.16 -13.10 -5.49
C CYS A 210 6.39 -14.13 -4.35
N THR A 211 5.31 -14.77 -3.88
CA THR A 211 5.30 -15.67 -2.72
C THR A 211 6.20 -16.89 -2.92
N TYR A 212 6.27 -17.38 -4.15
CA TYR A 212 7.06 -18.54 -4.54
C TYR A 212 8.24 -18.19 -5.46
N ALA A 213 8.71 -16.95 -5.42
CA ALA A 213 9.82 -16.52 -6.24
C ALA A 213 11.12 -17.29 -5.93
N THR A 214 11.81 -17.73 -6.97
CA THR A 214 13.14 -18.35 -6.86
C THR A 214 14.22 -17.28 -6.65
N ASP A 215 15.39 -17.70 -6.15
CA ASP A 215 16.54 -16.81 -5.96
C ASP A 215 16.98 -16.11 -7.26
N SER A 216 16.88 -16.80 -8.40
CA SER A 216 17.20 -16.21 -9.71
C SER A 216 16.20 -15.13 -10.12
N GLN A 217 14.93 -15.34 -9.88
CA GLN A 217 13.87 -14.37 -10.18
C GLN A 217 13.97 -13.14 -9.28
N LEU A 218 14.26 -13.32 -7.99
CA LEU A 218 14.50 -12.20 -7.06
C LEU A 218 15.70 -11.36 -7.48
N LYS A 219 16.82 -11.99 -7.85
CA LYS A 219 17.99 -11.28 -8.40
C LYS A 219 17.62 -10.51 -9.67
N ARG A 220 16.85 -11.12 -10.56
CA ARG A 220 16.39 -10.46 -11.77
C ARG A 220 15.51 -9.23 -11.44
N CYS A 221 14.58 -9.33 -10.50
CA CYS A 221 13.78 -8.18 -10.05
C CYS A 221 14.67 -7.05 -9.51
N ALA A 222 15.71 -7.40 -8.73
CA ALA A 222 16.64 -6.42 -8.18
C ALA A 222 17.48 -5.75 -9.28
N ASP A 223 18.03 -6.53 -10.21
CA ASP A 223 18.89 -6.06 -11.32
C ASP A 223 18.11 -5.17 -12.30
N GLU A 224 16.84 -5.49 -12.58
CA GLU A 224 15.97 -4.71 -13.45
C GLU A 224 15.24 -3.58 -12.69
N GLY A 225 15.42 -3.48 -11.37
CA GLY A 225 14.81 -2.44 -10.53
C GLY A 225 13.29 -2.55 -10.42
N ILE A 226 12.73 -3.76 -10.57
CA ILE A 226 11.28 -4.00 -10.50
C ILE A 226 10.89 -4.17 -9.02
N PRO A 227 10.06 -3.28 -8.44
CA PRO A 227 9.59 -3.41 -7.08
C PRO A 227 8.61 -4.58 -6.90
N ILE A 228 8.57 -5.10 -5.67
CA ILE A 228 7.69 -6.20 -5.29
C ILE A 228 6.74 -5.71 -4.18
N ALA A 229 5.43 -5.74 -4.43
CA ALA A 229 4.42 -5.50 -3.41
C ALA A 229 4.04 -6.81 -2.73
N ILE A 230 4.34 -6.94 -1.44
CA ILE A 230 3.94 -8.10 -0.63
C ILE A 230 2.66 -7.80 0.14
N CYS A 231 1.80 -8.82 0.31
CA CYS A 231 0.52 -8.73 1.01
C CYS A 231 0.41 -9.86 2.05
N PRO A 232 1.21 -9.82 3.13
CA PRO A 232 1.41 -10.96 4.03
C PRO A 232 0.12 -11.51 4.67
N ARG A 233 -0.78 -10.64 5.16
CA ARG A 233 -2.03 -11.10 5.80
C ARG A 233 -2.98 -11.76 4.82
N SER A 234 -3.16 -11.18 3.63
CA SER A 234 -4.01 -11.76 2.59
C SER A 234 -3.50 -13.13 2.16
N ASN A 235 -2.19 -13.23 1.88
CA ASN A 235 -1.56 -14.50 1.51
C ASN A 235 -1.73 -15.59 2.59
N TRP A 236 -1.68 -15.18 3.86
CA TRP A 236 -1.85 -16.12 4.98
C TRP A 236 -3.30 -16.59 5.10
N ILE A 237 -4.27 -15.70 5.06
CA ILE A 237 -5.70 -16.04 5.17
C ILE A 237 -6.17 -16.88 3.99
N LEU A 238 -5.67 -16.60 2.78
CA LEU A 238 -6.00 -17.37 1.58
C LEU A 238 -5.26 -18.72 1.49
N GLY A 239 -4.38 -19.02 2.45
CA GLY A 239 -3.60 -20.25 2.46
C GLY A 239 -2.55 -20.32 1.35
N VAL A 240 -2.20 -19.17 0.76
CA VAL A 240 -1.10 -19.02 -0.20
C VAL A 240 0.24 -19.16 0.52
N ALA A 241 0.38 -18.51 1.67
CA ALA A 241 1.54 -18.66 2.54
C ALA A 241 1.22 -19.66 3.65
N SER A 242 2.14 -20.59 3.92
CA SER A 242 2.03 -21.61 4.98
C SER A 242 3.07 -21.45 6.09
N GLY A 243 4.00 -20.52 5.94
CA GLY A 243 5.06 -20.22 6.89
C GLY A 243 5.72 -18.88 6.61
N PRO A 244 6.62 -18.41 7.51
CA PRO A 244 7.29 -17.12 7.38
C PRO A 244 8.36 -17.09 6.27
N GLU A 245 8.62 -18.20 5.61
CA GLU A 245 9.48 -18.31 4.43
C GLU A 245 8.78 -17.91 3.12
N ASN A 246 7.45 -17.78 3.14
CA ASN A 246 6.64 -17.45 1.98
C ASN A 246 5.68 -16.27 2.27
N PRO A 247 5.86 -15.12 1.59
CA PRO A 247 6.92 -14.79 0.61
C PRO A 247 8.32 -14.72 1.26
N PRO A 248 9.39 -14.94 0.48
CA PRO A 248 10.77 -14.98 0.99
C PRO A 248 11.34 -13.57 1.25
N VAL A 249 10.71 -12.82 2.13
CA VAL A 249 10.98 -11.38 2.36
C VAL A 249 12.44 -11.12 2.70
N ARG A 250 13.05 -11.98 3.55
CA ARG A 250 14.47 -11.85 3.89
C ARG A 250 15.36 -11.93 2.66
N LYS A 251 15.12 -12.91 1.77
CA LYS A 251 15.88 -13.06 0.53
C LYS A 251 15.63 -11.89 -0.44
N MET A 252 14.40 -11.38 -0.51
CA MET A 252 14.11 -10.19 -1.30
C MET A 252 15.01 -9.02 -0.89
N ILE A 253 15.14 -8.79 0.43
CA ILE A 253 16.01 -7.73 0.97
C ILE A 253 17.49 -8.03 0.72
N GLU A 254 17.93 -9.27 0.98
CA GLU A 254 19.32 -9.70 0.78
C GLU A 254 19.78 -9.55 -0.67
N PHE A 255 18.90 -9.77 -1.64
CA PHE A 255 19.18 -9.57 -3.07
C PHE A 255 19.02 -8.12 -3.53
N GLY A 256 18.57 -7.21 -2.64
CA GLY A 256 18.41 -5.79 -2.97
C GLY A 256 17.13 -5.44 -3.70
N CYS A 257 16.10 -6.31 -3.65
CA CYS A 257 14.79 -5.98 -4.20
C CYS A 257 14.16 -4.79 -3.46
N LYS A 258 13.53 -3.88 -4.19
CA LYS A 258 12.66 -2.87 -3.59
C LYS A 258 11.34 -3.53 -3.19
N VAL A 259 11.18 -3.82 -1.89
CA VAL A 259 9.96 -4.40 -1.34
C VAL A 259 9.06 -3.30 -0.82
N VAL A 260 7.76 -3.35 -1.16
CA VAL A 260 6.73 -2.43 -0.67
C VAL A 260 5.54 -3.22 -0.13
N LEU A 261 4.74 -2.60 0.73
CA LEU A 261 3.69 -3.28 1.48
C LEU A 261 2.31 -2.93 0.95
N GLY A 262 1.45 -3.93 0.76
CA GLY A 262 0.06 -3.81 0.38
C GLY A 262 -0.84 -4.69 1.25
N THR A 263 -2.15 -4.45 1.22
CA THR A 263 -3.12 -5.25 1.98
C THR A 263 -3.91 -6.23 1.12
N ASP A 264 -3.92 -6.01 -0.19
CA ASP A 264 -4.66 -6.82 -1.17
C ASP A 264 -6.18 -6.78 -0.95
N ASN A 265 -6.80 -7.91 -0.74
CA ASN A 265 -8.21 -8.16 -0.89
C ASN A 265 -9.03 -7.77 0.35
N VAL A 266 -9.82 -6.70 0.25
CA VAL A 266 -10.66 -6.19 1.35
C VAL A 266 -11.78 -7.17 1.75
N MET A 267 -12.09 -8.17 0.92
CA MET A 267 -13.02 -9.25 1.29
C MET A 267 -12.53 -10.04 2.49
N PHE A 268 -11.22 -10.18 2.69
CA PHE A 268 -10.60 -11.03 3.71
C PHE A 268 -9.83 -10.24 4.78
N VAL A 269 -9.25 -9.11 4.43
CA VAL A 269 -8.44 -8.30 5.34
C VAL A 269 -8.84 -6.83 5.27
N GLN A 270 -8.87 -6.18 6.41
CA GLN A 270 -9.06 -4.73 6.46
C GLN A 270 -7.87 -4.04 5.76
N PRO A 271 -8.08 -2.96 4.97
CA PRO A 271 -7.00 -2.20 4.34
C PRO A 271 -6.26 -1.33 5.37
N ASP A 272 -5.71 -1.98 6.40
CA ASP A 272 -5.03 -1.40 7.55
C ASP A 272 -3.53 -1.69 7.48
N MET A 273 -2.77 -0.67 7.14
CA MET A 273 -1.31 -0.78 7.01
C MET A 273 -0.62 -1.01 8.37
N PHE A 274 -1.17 -0.53 9.49
CA PHE A 274 -0.58 -0.82 10.81
C PHE A 274 -0.68 -2.31 11.15
N SER A 275 -1.82 -2.93 10.86
CA SER A 275 -1.98 -4.38 11.05
C SER A 275 -1.05 -5.18 10.12
N GLU A 276 -0.82 -4.71 8.90
CA GLU A 276 0.11 -5.33 7.94
C GLU A 276 1.55 -5.24 8.43
N MET A 277 1.96 -4.06 8.89
CA MET A 277 3.28 -3.82 9.48
C MET A 277 3.54 -4.71 10.70
N ALA A 278 2.58 -4.78 11.62
CA ALA A 278 2.67 -5.60 12.83
C ALA A 278 2.78 -7.10 12.48
N PHE A 279 2.01 -7.55 11.49
CA PHE A 279 2.06 -8.93 11.03
C PHE A 279 3.41 -9.27 10.38
N LEU A 280 3.90 -8.40 9.50
CA LEU A 280 5.20 -8.57 8.84
C LEU A 280 6.35 -8.63 9.86
N SER A 281 6.36 -7.71 10.84
CA SER A 281 7.37 -7.71 11.89
C SER A 281 7.30 -8.95 12.79
N THR A 282 6.08 -9.36 13.19
CA THR A 282 5.90 -10.43 14.18
C THR A 282 6.08 -11.82 13.57
N VAL A 283 5.51 -12.06 12.38
CA VAL A 283 5.49 -13.38 11.73
C VAL A 283 6.74 -13.61 10.89
N TYR A 284 7.17 -12.60 10.13
CA TYR A 284 8.33 -12.71 9.23
C TYR A 284 9.64 -12.22 9.87
N GLY A 285 9.57 -11.64 11.07
CA GLY A 285 10.75 -11.21 11.82
C GLY A 285 11.52 -10.05 11.20
N GLN A 286 10.82 -9.20 10.41
CA GLN A 286 11.46 -8.04 9.79
C GLN A 286 11.70 -6.93 10.79
N GLY A 287 12.83 -6.21 10.61
CA GLY A 287 13.22 -5.09 11.44
C GLY A 287 12.23 -3.91 11.34
N PRO A 288 12.04 -3.14 12.42
CA PRO A 288 11.02 -2.09 12.43
C PRO A 288 11.28 -0.99 11.39
N GLU A 289 12.52 -0.58 11.18
CA GLU A 289 12.89 0.43 10.18
C GLU A 289 12.60 -0.07 8.76
N GLU A 290 12.89 -1.34 8.48
CA GLU A 290 12.60 -1.97 7.18
C GLU A 290 11.11 -2.00 6.91
N VAL A 291 10.32 -2.33 7.93
CA VAL A 291 8.86 -2.39 7.81
C VAL A 291 8.27 -1.00 7.55
N VAL A 292 8.77 0.04 8.23
CA VAL A 292 8.33 1.42 7.95
C VAL A 292 8.68 1.82 6.51
N ASP A 293 9.92 1.52 6.06
CA ASP A 293 10.34 1.84 4.70
C ASP A 293 9.47 1.14 3.64
N MET A 294 9.11 -0.13 3.86
CA MET A 294 8.19 -0.86 2.98
C MET A 294 6.79 -0.25 2.95
N ALA A 295 6.30 0.21 4.11
CA ALA A 295 4.97 0.80 4.24
C ALA A 295 4.88 2.22 3.65
N VAL A 296 6.00 2.94 3.54
CA VAL A 296 6.10 4.30 2.95
C VAL A 296 6.54 4.23 1.49
N GLY A 297 7.42 3.28 1.17
CA GLY A 297 8.13 3.18 -0.11
C GLY A 297 7.24 2.97 -1.33
N GLY A 298 6.02 2.44 -1.15
CA GLY A 298 5.03 2.34 -2.22
C GLY A 298 4.71 3.69 -2.87
N SER A 299 4.76 4.78 -2.10
CA SER A 299 4.55 6.12 -2.63
C SER A 299 5.55 6.48 -3.75
N GLU A 300 6.80 6.07 -3.62
CA GLU A 300 7.85 6.34 -4.60
C GLU A 300 7.66 5.52 -5.90
N VAL A 301 7.16 4.29 -5.78
CA VAL A 301 6.87 3.42 -6.94
C VAL A 301 5.92 4.10 -7.91
N PHE A 302 4.97 4.88 -7.39
CA PHE A 302 3.98 5.60 -8.18
C PHE A 302 4.31 7.09 -8.37
N GLY A 303 5.59 7.47 -8.24
CA GLY A 303 6.04 8.86 -8.46
C GLY A 303 5.55 9.85 -7.40
N ARG A 304 5.15 9.35 -6.22
CA ARG A 304 4.86 10.14 -5.03
C ARG A 304 6.06 10.11 -4.09
N ASN A 305 6.04 10.92 -3.06
CA ASN A 305 7.07 10.85 -2.04
C ASN A 305 6.48 11.26 -0.69
N TYR A 306 6.31 10.30 0.21
CA TYR A 306 5.79 10.52 1.55
C TYR A 306 6.88 10.64 2.60
N SER A 307 8.15 10.53 2.21
CA SER A 307 9.27 10.78 3.14
C SER A 307 9.20 12.22 3.68
N ILE A 308 9.50 12.39 4.96
CA ILE A 308 9.61 13.70 5.58
C ILE A 308 10.93 14.33 5.13
N LYS A 309 10.87 15.17 4.10
CA LYS A 309 12.03 15.84 3.49
C LYS A 309 11.66 17.24 3.04
N GLU A 310 12.60 18.17 3.11
CA GLU A 310 12.42 19.52 2.58
C GLU A 310 12.07 19.51 1.10
N LYS A 311 11.29 20.49 0.70
CA LYS A 311 10.80 20.71 -0.68
C LYS A 311 9.86 19.62 -1.19
N LYS A 312 9.40 18.71 -0.30
CA LYS A 312 8.38 17.70 -0.60
C LYS A 312 7.04 18.11 0.00
N LYS A 313 5.96 17.58 -0.59
CA LYS A 313 4.62 17.73 -0.01
C LYS A 313 4.64 17.14 1.40
N ALA A 314 4.09 17.86 2.36
CA ALA A 314 3.92 17.34 3.70
C ALA A 314 2.98 16.13 3.66
N SER A 315 3.45 14.99 4.12
CA SER A 315 2.74 13.72 4.15
C SER A 315 3.17 12.97 5.41
N PHE A 316 2.68 13.42 6.56
CA PHE A 316 3.06 12.85 7.85
C PHE A 316 1.90 12.92 8.85
N PHE A 317 1.97 12.13 9.89
CA PHE A 317 1.03 12.16 11.00
C PHE A 317 1.74 12.29 12.34
N THR A 318 1.00 12.76 13.34
CA THR A 318 1.52 12.96 14.69
C THR A 318 0.77 12.09 15.69
N ILE A 319 1.50 11.71 16.74
CA ILE A 319 1.02 10.94 17.88
C ILE A 319 1.45 11.65 19.16
N ASP A 320 0.55 11.77 20.11
CA ASP A 320 0.87 12.16 21.47
C ASP A 320 1.05 10.89 22.33
N PRO A 321 2.28 10.44 22.57
CA PRO A 321 2.52 9.23 23.34
C PRO A 321 2.15 9.38 24.81
N VAL A 322 2.19 10.61 25.35
CA VAL A 322 1.95 10.89 26.79
C VAL A 322 0.53 10.53 27.21
N ARG A 323 -0.43 10.71 26.29
CA ARG A 323 -1.84 10.38 26.54
C ARG A 323 -2.18 8.90 26.44
N THR A 324 -1.21 8.07 26.16
CA THR A 324 -1.40 6.63 25.93
C THR A 324 -0.34 5.81 26.67
N ASN A 325 -0.46 4.48 26.62
CA ASN A 325 0.59 3.59 27.11
C ASN A 325 1.89 3.62 26.29
N LEU A 326 1.89 4.33 25.15
CA LEU A 326 3.08 4.50 24.30
C LEU A 326 4.15 5.36 24.99
N SER A 327 3.79 6.13 26.02
CA SER A 327 4.74 6.87 26.87
C SER A 327 5.83 5.99 27.53
N PHE A 328 5.56 4.68 27.65
CA PHE A 328 6.55 3.72 28.15
C PHE A 328 7.45 3.13 27.06
N SER A 329 7.30 3.55 25.82
CA SER A 329 8.14 3.09 24.72
C SER A 329 9.59 3.54 24.87
N ARG A 330 10.51 2.60 24.66
CA ARG A 330 11.95 2.88 24.56
C ARG A 330 12.44 2.94 23.12
N ASP A 331 11.58 2.53 22.18
CA ASP A 331 11.85 2.48 20.74
C ASP A 331 10.56 2.87 20.00
N PRO A 332 10.41 4.16 19.63
CA PRO A 332 9.25 4.65 18.93
C PRO A 332 9.00 3.95 17.59
N VAL A 333 10.06 3.62 16.82
CA VAL A 333 9.90 2.97 15.51
C VAL A 333 9.30 1.57 15.67
N LYS A 334 9.87 0.78 16.59
CA LYS A 334 9.32 -0.55 16.92
C LYS A 334 7.91 -0.46 17.46
N THR A 335 7.59 0.59 18.22
CA THR A 335 6.25 0.80 18.77
C THR A 335 5.24 1.11 17.69
N ILE A 336 5.57 1.97 16.73
CA ILE A 336 4.72 2.27 15.57
C ILE A 336 4.42 0.99 14.78
N VAL A 337 5.42 0.18 14.53
CA VAL A 337 5.25 -1.07 13.77
C VAL A 337 4.34 -2.06 14.50
N ASN A 338 4.53 -2.25 15.81
CA ASN A 338 3.93 -3.39 16.51
C ASN A 338 2.73 -3.04 17.39
N ARG A 339 2.49 -1.75 17.71
CA ARG A 339 1.51 -1.35 18.74
C ARG A 339 0.58 -0.23 18.30
N MET A 340 0.71 0.23 17.04
CA MET A 340 -0.07 1.36 16.58
C MET A 340 -1.54 0.98 16.40
N ASN A 341 -2.39 1.94 16.73
CA ASN A 341 -3.82 1.94 16.47
C ASN A 341 -4.21 3.31 15.90
N PHE A 342 -5.12 3.36 14.95
CA PHE A 342 -5.57 4.62 14.34
C PHE A 342 -6.10 5.63 15.37
N SER A 343 -6.63 5.18 16.52
CA SER A 343 -7.13 6.05 17.59
C SER A 343 -6.02 6.87 18.29
N TYR A 344 -4.76 6.49 18.11
CA TYR A 344 -3.60 7.20 18.66
C TYR A 344 -3.13 8.35 17.76
N ILE A 345 -3.62 8.42 16.52
CA ILE A 345 -3.30 9.50 15.59
C ILE A 345 -3.94 10.80 16.11
N GLU A 346 -3.09 11.78 16.41
CA GLU A 346 -3.53 13.11 16.85
C GLU A 346 -3.96 13.94 15.64
N ARG A 347 -3.07 14.04 14.63
CA ARG A 347 -3.29 14.82 13.41
C ARG A 347 -2.60 14.17 12.23
N MET A 348 -3.13 14.41 11.03
CA MET A 348 -2.49 14.06 9.76
C MET A 348 -2.34 15.31 8.90
N TYR A 349 -1.16 15.50 8.37
CA TYR A 349 -0.76 16.57 7.47
C TYR A 349 -0.53 15.97 6.09
N PHE A 350 -1.46 16.28 5.15
CA PHE A 350 -1.45 15.66 3.83
C PHE A 350 -2.10 16.54 2.75
#